data_e896ea168009b7440bc7c017f6a2afe0
#
_entry.id   e896ea168009b7440bc7c017f6a2afe0
#
_cell.length_a   1.000
_cell.length_b   1.000
_cell.length_c   1.000
_cell.angle_alpha   90.00
_cell.angle_beta   90.00
_cell.angle_gamma   90.00
#
_symmetry.space_group_name_H-M   'P 1'
#
loop_
_entity.id
_entity.type
_entity.pdbx_description
1 polymer ?
#
loop_
_entity_poly.entity_id
_entity_poly.type
_entity_poly.pdbx_seq_one_letter_code
_entity_poly.pdbx_strand_id
1 'polypeptide(L)'
;MEPSRRCLDPRTVLLSTCLLGVAAMLSNRPEAAHAACAIGAACALAAGAWRPCAVLSGAYVLIAVVMALVEGAGGTTLSVAVTMLSYMAQKFVVLALLGISLSKFASMQGLLAALQSMGAPRVVLIPCMVVLRFFPTVRKDASRLMESLKTRRVLAGRGYALSHPALMCELLVVPLLMRSARVSDELAASALARGLGGPARPTVLHPLSFGGRDAVAAALTLAATVVLAWLQFGPR
;
A
#
# COMPACT_ATOMS: atom_id res chain seq x y z
N MET A 1 5.56 -1.07 23.17
CA MET A 1 4.41 -0.15 23.10
C MET A 1 4.96 1.17 22.57
N GLU A 2 4.98 1.38 21.26
CA GLU A 2 5.29 2.71 20.74
C GLU A 2 4.05 3.59 20.89
N PRO A 3 4.22 4.84 21.39
CA PRO A 3 3.10 5.76 21.50
C PRO A 3 2.53 6.03 20.12
N SER A 4 1.25 5.81 19.96
CA SER A 4 0.48 6.06 18.74
C SER A 4 0.84 7.45 18.18
N ARG A 5 1.68 7.48 17.18
CA ARG A 5 1.76 8.64 16.30
C ARG A 5 0.34 8.88 15.81
N ARG A 6 -0.13 10.07 16.05
CA ARG A 6 -1.45 10.64 15.76
C ARG A 6 -1.89 10.29 14.34
N CYS A 7 -2.37 9.07 14.17
CA CYS A 7 -2.85 8.59 12.88
C CYS A 7 -4.23 9.20 12.64
N LEU A 8 -4.41 9.80 11.46
CA LEU A 8 -5.72 10.07 10.90
C LEU A 8 -6.54 8.78 10.87
N ASP A 9 -7.85 8.88 10.93
CA ASP A 9 -8.72 7.71 10.82
C ASP A 9 -8.42 6.96 9.52
N PRO A 10 -8.12 5.65 9.58
CA PRO A 10 -7.75 4.87 8.41
C PRO A 10 -8.81 4.86 7.31
N ARG A 11 -10.07 5.10 7.65
CA ARG A 11 -11.19 5.24 6.70
C ARG A 11 -11.03 6.46 5.81
N THR A 12 -10.74 7.61 6.42
CA THR A 12 -10.55 8.87 5.69
C THR A 12 -9.34 8.80 4.79
N VAL A 13 -8.25 8.21 5.27
CA VAL A 13 -7.02 8.03 4.48
C VAL A 13 -7.26 7.10 3.29
N LEU A 14 -7.99 5.99 3.48
CA LEU A 14 -8.28 5.05 2.40
C LEU A 14 -9.20 5.66 1.35
N LEU A 15 -10.28 6.33 1.77
CA LEU A 15 -11.20 7.01 0.86
C LEU A 15 -10.51 8.15 0.12
N SER A 16 -9.71 8.96 0.83
CA SER A 16 -8.99 10.09 0.23
C SER A 16 -7.97 9.65 -0.81
N THR A 17 -7.17 8.62 -0.52
CA THR A 17 -6.18 8.10 -1.48
C THR A 17 -6.85 7.45 -2.68
N CYS A 18 -7.98 6.77 -2.48
CA CYS A 18 -8.75 6.18 -3.57
C CYS A 18 -9.35 7.27 -4.48
N LEU A 19 -10.01 8.28 -3.91
CA LEU A 19 -10.61 9.38 -4.67
C LEU A 19 -9.56 10.19 -5.44
N LEU A 20 -8.46 10.58 -4.77
CA LEU A 20 -7.36 11.30 -5.42
C LEU A 20 -6.68 10.45 -6.50
N GLY A 21 -6.50 9.15 -6.26
CA GLY A 21 -5.93 8.22 -7.23
C GLY A 21 -6.78 8.09 -8.48
N VAL A 22 -8.10 7.94 -8.33
CA VAL A 22 -9.04 7.89 -9.45
C VAL A 22 -9.06 9.23 -10.19
N ALA A 23 -9.13 10.36 -9.49
CA ALA A 23 -9.11 11.69 -10.09
C ALA A 23 -7.81 11.93 -10.89
N ALA A 24 -6.66 11.54 -10.35
CA ALA A 24 -5.37 11.63 -11.03
C ALA A 24 -5.30 10.76 -12.29
N MET A 25 -5.90 9.54 -12.25
CA MET A 25 -5.93 8.66 -13.41
C MET A 25 -6.86 9.17 -14.53
N LEU A 26 -7.99 9.74 -14.17
CA LEU A 26 -8.94 10.34 -15.12
C LEU A 26 -8.43 11.64 -15.74
N SER A 27 -7.46 12.31 -15.12
CA SER A 27 -6.90 13.56 -15.59
C SER A 27 -6.10 13.36 -16.89
N ASN A 28 -6.55 13.99 -17.98
CA ASN A 28 -5.89 13.93 -19.30
C ASN A 28 -5.16 15.24 -19.67
N ARG A 29 -5.33 16.31 -18.87
CA ARG A 29 -4.65 17.60 -19.11
C ARG A 29 -3.33 17.67 -18.33
N PRO A 30 -2.25 18.23 -18.90
CA PRO A 30 -0.96 18.33 -18.23
C PRO A 30 -1.04 19.19 -16.96
N GLU A 31 -1.83 20.27 -16.99
CA GLU A 31 -2.04 21.15 -15.83
C GLU A 31 -2.63 20.40 -14.62
N ALA A 32 -3.62 19.54 -14.88
CA ALA A 32 -4.22 18.70 -13.83
C ALA A 32 -3.26 17.62 -13.33
N ALA A 33 -2.38 17.09 -14.18
CA ALA A 33 -1.35 16.14 -13.77
C ALA A 33 -0.31 16.79 -12.82
N HIS A 34 0.11 18.04 -13.11
CA HIS A 34 1.00 18.79 -12.23
C HIS A 34 0.34 19.13 -10.89
N ALA A 35 -0.94 19.52 -10.89
CA ALA A 35 -1.71 19.74 -9.67
C ALA A 35 -1.86 18.45 -8.84
N ALA A 36 -2.14 17.32 -9.49
CA ALA A 36 -2.22 16.01 -8.81
C ALA A 36 -0.89 15.59 -8.18
N CYS A 37 0.23 15.86 -8.86
CA CYS A 37 1.57 15.62 -8.30
C CYS A 37 1.84 16.51 -7.08
N ALA A 38 1.51 17.80 -7.14
CA ALA A 38 1.69 18.71 -6.02
C ALA A 38 0.85 18.28 -4.78
N ILE A 39 -0.41 17.88 -5.00
CA ILE A 39 -1.29 17.37 -3.95
C ILE A 39 -0.73 16.06 -3.37
N GLY A 40 -0.30 15.12 -4.22
CA GLY A 40 0.31 13.86 -3.80
C GLY A 40 1.59 14.07 -2.99
N ALA A 41 2.44 15.00 -3.42
CA ALA A 41 3.66 15.39 -2.70
C ALA A 41 3.34 16.03 -1.35
N ALA A 42 2.35 16.92 -1.27
CA ALA A 42 1.90 17.53 -0.02
C ALA A 42 1.38 16.47 0.97
N CYS A 43 0.59 15.49 0.50
CA CYS A 43 0.12 14.37 1.31
C CYS A 43 1.29 13.51 1.81
N ALA A 44 2.27 13.21 0.95
CA ALA A 44 3.44 12.41 1.34
C ALA A 44 4.35 13.13 2.34
N LEU A 45 4.49 14.46 2.22
CA LEU A 45 5.20 15.30 3.20
C LEU A 45 4.47 15.36 4.54
N ALA A 46 3.15 15.53 4.52
CA ALA A 46 2.32 15.49 5.72
C ALA A 46 2.42 14.13 6.45
N ALA A 47 2.60 13.03 5.68
CA ALA A 47 2.87 11.69 6.20
C ALA A 47 4.28 11.51 6.80
N GLY A 48 5.16 12.51 6.68
CA GLY A 48 6.55 12.44 7.12
C GLY A 48 7.46 11.58 6.25
N ALA A 49 7.07 11.30 5.02
CA ALA A 49 7.81 10.49 4.06
C ALA A 49 8.72 11.35 3.16
N TRP A 50 9.58 12.22 3.76
CA TRP A 50 10.35 13.21 3.01
C TRP A 50 11.33 12.61 1.99
N ARG A 51 12.02 11.50 2.33
CA ARG A 51 12.99 10.85 1.43
C ARG A 51 12.32 10.28 0.17
N PRO A 52 11.33 9.37 0.27
CA PRO A 52 10.68 8.85 -0.92
C PRO A 52 9.88 9.93 -1.67
N CYS A 53 9.35 10.94 -0.98
CA CYS A 53 8.70 12.08 -1.61
C CYS A 53 9.69 12.87 -2.48
N ALA A 54 10.89 13.19 -1.97
CA ALA A 54 11.92 13.90 -2.73
C ALA A 54 12.39 13.12 -3.97
N VAL A 55 12.56 11.80 -3.86
CA VAL A 55 12.95 10.94 -4.98
C VAL A 55 11.87 10.89 -6.05
N LEU A 56 10.61 10.68 -5.65
CA LEU A 56 9.51 10.57 -6.62
C LEU A 56 9.15 11.91 -7.25
N SER A 57 9.16 13.00 -6.49
CA SER A 57 8.94 14.34 -7.06
C SER A 57 10.09 14.74 -8.00
N GLY A 58 11.33 14.38 -7.66
CA GLY A 58 12.48 14.56 -8.57
C GLY A 58 12.35 13.74 -9.85
N ALA A 59 11.93 12.49 -9.75
CA ALA A 59 11.64 11.66 -10.92
C ALA A 59 10.52 12.25 -11.79
N TYR A 60 9.45 12.77 -11.17
CA TYR A 60 8.37 13.45 -11.87
C TYR A 60 8.87 14.66 -12.67
N VAL A 61 9.67 15.52 -12.04
CA VAL A 61 10.25 16.71 -12.70
C VAL A 61 11.16 16.29 -13.85
N LEU A 62 12.00 15.28 -13.66
CA LEU A 62 12.88 14.76 -14.69
C LEU A 62 12.09 14.26 -15.91
N ILE A 63 11.03 13.50 -15.69
CA ILE A 63 10.14 13.00 -16.76
C ILE A 63 9.45 14.18 -17.45
N ALA A 64 8.98 15.19 -16.71
CA ALA A 64 8.36 16.38 -17.28
C ALA A 64 9.33 17.19 -18.16
N VAL A 65 10.58 17.34 -17.73
CA VAL A 65 11.65 17.98 -18.51
C VAL A 65 11.95 17.22 -19.80
N VAL A 66 12.08 15.89 -19.71
CA VAL A 66 12.29 15.05 -20.90
C VAL A 66 11.15 15.18 -21.89
N MET A 67 9.90 15.20 -21.40
CA MET A 67 8.71 15.39 -22.22
C MET A 67 8.76 16.76 -22.95
N ALA A 68 9.05 17.84 -22.24
CA ALA A 68 9.13 19.20 -22.79
C ALA A 68 10.26 19.33 -23.85
N LEU A 69 11.42 18.70 -23.62
CA LEU A 69 12.52 18.69 -24.58
C LEU A 69 12.19 17.94 -25.87
N VAL A 70 11.48 16.82 -25.74
CA VAL A 70 11.07 16.00 -26.90
C VAL A 70 9.97 16.66 -27.71
N GLU A 71 9.02 17.35 -27.07
CA GLU A 71 7.99 18.15 -27.76
C GLU A 71 8.62 19.30 -28.55
N GLY A 72 9.69 19.92 -28.04
CA GLY A 72 10.44 20.99 -28.74
C GLY A 72 11.30 20.49 -29.90
N ALA A 73 11.62 19.21 -30.02
CA ALA A 73 12.50 18.66 -31.03
C ALA A 73 11.83 18.31 -32.38
N GLY A 74 10.51 18.54 -32.51
CA GLY A 74 9.74 18.32 -33.76
C GLY A 74 9.18 16.89 -33.89
N GLY A 75 7.98 16.81 -34.48
CA GLY A 75 7.09 15.64 -34.50
C GLY A 75 7.55 14.43 -35.32
N THR A 76 8.55 13.72 -34.86
CA THR A 76 8.90 12.40 -35.39
C THR A 76 8.06 11.32 -34.68
N THR A 77 7.87 10.16 -35.32
CA THR A 77 7.14 9.01 -34.73
C THR A 77 7.75 8.60 -33.38
N LEU A 78 9.06 8.76 -33.24
CA LEU A 78 9.79 8.49 -31.98
C LEU A 78 9.41 9.49 -30.87
N SER A 79 9.23 10.77 -31.20
CA SER A 79 8.83 11.78 -30.22
C SER A 79 7.44 11.51 -29.65
N VAL A 80 6.49 11.10 -30.49
CA VAL A 80 5.13 10.73 -30.04
C VAL A 80 5.17 9.55 -29.08
N ALA A 81 5.97 8.52 -29.39
CA ALA A 81 6.12 7.34 -28.52
C ALA A 81 6.71 7.71 -27.15
N VAL A 82 7.76 8.56 -27.14
CA VAL A 82 8.39 9.02 -25.90
C VAL A 82 7.43 9.88 -25.06
N THR A 83 6.68 10.77 -25.69
CA THR A 83 5.67 11.60 -25.02
C THR A 83 4.58 10.76 -24.35
N MET A 84 4.05 9.76 -25.07
CA MET A 84 3.04 8.84 -24.53
C MET A 84 3.58 8.03 -23.34
N LEU A 85 4.81 7.51 -23.46
CA LEU A 85 5.45 6.77 -22.37
C LEU A 85 5.71 7.66 -21.15
N SER A 86 6.21 8.88 -21.37
CA SER A 86 6.46 9.86 -20.31
C SER A 86 5.17 10.25 -19.58
N TYR A 87 4.09 10.45 -20.32
CA TYR A 87 2.77 10.74 -19.75
C TYR A 87 2.25 9.61 -18.87
N MET A 88 2.38 8.36 -19.31
CA MET A 88 2.03 7.19 -18.49
C MET A 88 2.91 7.11 -17.24
N ALA A 89 4.22 7.30 -17.38
CA ALA A 89 5.16 7.28 -16.26
C ALA A 89 4.82 8.34 -15.21
N GLN A 90 4.44 9.56 -15.61
CA GLN A 90 4.00 10.61 -14.68
C GLN A 90 2.78 10.18 -13.84
N LYS A 91 1.79 9.54 -14.44
CA LYS A 91 0.62 9.02 -13.71
C LYS A 91 1.00 7.97 -12.68
N PHE A 92 1.91 7.06 -13.03
CA PHE A 92 2.42 6.07 -12.08
C PHE A 92 3.18 6.69 -10.90
N VAL A 93 3.95 7.76 -11.14
CA VAL A 93 4.64 8.48 -10.07
C VAL A 93 3.65 9.12 -9.10
N VAL A 94 2.58 9.75 -9.59
CA VAL A 94 1.52 10.32 -8.73
C VAL A 94 0.85 9.23 -7.90
N LEU A 95 0.51 8.09 -8.53
CA LEU A 95 -0.08 6.96 -7.81
C LEU A 95 0.87 6.39 -6.74
N ALA A 96 2.17 6.33 -7.03
CA ALA A 96 3.19 5.90 -6.07
C ALA A 96 3.30 6.86 -4.88
N LEU A 97 3.23 8.18 -5.10
CA LEU A 97 3.21 9.19 -4.03
C LEU A 97 2.01 9.00 -3.09
N LEU A 98 0.82 8.77 -3.66
CA LEU A 98 -0.39 8.49 -2.88
C LEU A 98 -0.29 7.17 -2.13
N GLY A 99 0.29 6.13 -2.75
CA GLY A 99 0.52 4.83 -2.09
C GLY A 99 1.49 4.91 -0.92
N ILE A 100 2.55 5.72 -1.01
CA ILE A 100 3.47 5.96 0.09
C ILE A 100 2.78 6.69 1.23
N SER A 101 1.96 7.70 0.94
CA SER A 101 1.20 8.41 1.97
C SER A 101 0.25 7.47 2.70
N LEU A 102 -0.48 6.62 1.98
CA LEU A 102 -1.34 5.59 2.57
C LEU A 102 -0.56 4.64 3.49
N SER A 103 0.60 4.14 3.05
CA SER A 103 1.45 3.23 3.82
C SER A 103 1.97 3.83 5.12
N LYS A 104 2.11 5.15 5.17
CA LYS A 104 2.62 5.88 6.35
C LYS A 104 1.51 6.28 7.32
N PHE A 105 0.36 6.70 6.81
CA PHE A 105 -0.77 7.11 7.63
C PHE A 105 -1.56 5.92 8.18
N ALA A 106 -1.73 4.86 7.40
CA ALA A 106 -2.53 3.71 7.78
C ALA A 106 -1.65 2.53 8.22
N SER A 107 -1.87 2.06 9.45
CA SER A 107 -1.35 0.76 9.86
C SER A 107 -2.16 -0.36 9.22
N MET A 108 -1.53 -1.52 9.00
CA MET A 108 -2.25 -2.70 8.46
C MET A 108 -3.48 -3.08 9.30
N GLN A 109 -3.39 -2.95 10.63
CA GLN A 109 -4.51 -3.21 11.54
C GLN A 109 -5.60 -2.14 11.41
N GLY A 110 -5.20 -0.88 11.21
CA GLY A 110 -6.12 0.23 10.97
C GLY A 110 -6.90 0.07 9.66
N LEU A 111 -6.23 -0.36 8.58
CA LEU A 111 -6.87 -0.66 7.30
C LEU A 111 -7.94 -1.75 7.43
N LEU A 112 -7.65 -2.81 8.19
CA LEU A 112 -8.63 -3.87 8.45
C LEU A 112 -9.83 -3.36 9.27
N ALA A 113 -9.58 -2.54 10.29
CA ALA A 113 -10.63 -1.92 11.07
C ALA A 113 -11.51 -0.98 10.21
N ALA A 114 -10.89 -0.26 9.27
CA ALA A 114 -11.61 0.55 8.28
C ALA A 114 -12.50 -0.32 7.39
N LEU A 115 -11.96 -1.41 6.81
CA LEU A 115 -12.73 -2.34 5.99
C LEU A 115 -13.92 -2.97 6.76
N GLN A 116 -13.67 -3.35 8.01
CA GLN A 116 -14.73 -3.86 8.88
C GLN A 116 -15.87 -2.86 9.05
N SER A 117 -15.53 -1.62 9.22
CA SER A 117 -16.49 -0.55 9.43
C SER A 117 -17.26 -0.15 8.16
N MET A 118 -16.70 -0.42 6.98
CA MET A 118 -17.32 -0.22 5.67
C MET A 118 -18.23 -1.39 5.25
N GLY A 119 -18.48 -2.35 6.16
CA GLY A 119 -19.42 -3.45 5.91
C GLY A 119 -18.80 -4.69 5.25
N ALA A 120 -17.47 -4.83 5.27
CA ALA A 120 -16.85 -6.05 4.74
C ALA A 120 -17.36 -7.31 5.48
N PRO A 121 -17.67 -8.41 4.76
CA PRO A 121 -18.23 -9.62 5.35
C PRO A 121 -17.22 -10.25 6.32
N ARG A 122 -17.70 -10.66 7.50
CA ARG A 122 -16.89 -11.23 8.58
C ARG A 122 -16.12 -12.48 8.15
N VAL A 123 -16.71 -13.25 7.23
CA VAL A 123 -16.09 -14.47 6.68
C VAL A 123 -14.74 -14.19 6.02
N VAL A 124 -14.57 -13.01 5.41
CA VAL A 124 -13.30 -12.57 4.79
C VAL A 124 -12.41 -11.86 5.79
N LEU A 125 -13.00 -11.09 6.69
CA LEU A 125 -12.26 -10.24 7.61
C LEU A 125 -11.48 -11.03 8.67
N ILE A 126 -12.09 -12.08 9.24
CA ILE A 126 -11.46 -12.91 10.28
C ILE A 126 -10.19 -13.60 9.74
N PRO A 127 -10.23 -14.33 8.61
CA PRO A 127 -9.02 -14.91 8.02
C PRO A 127 -7.96 -13.86 7.68
N CYS A 128 -8.37 -12.70 7.13
CA CYS A 128 -7.44 -11.63 6.78
C CYS A 128 -6.70 -11.08 8.02
N MET A 129 -7.40 -10.85 9.13
CA MET A 129 -6.78 -10.45 10.41
C MET A 129 -5.78 -11.49 10.92
N VAL A 130 -6.13 -12.77 10.82
CA VAL A 130 -5.26 -13.87 11.23
C VAL A 130 -4.01 -13.89 10.36
N VAL A 131 -4.14 -13.86 9.04
CA VAL A 131 -3.01 -13.85 8.10
C VAL A 131 -2.07 -12.69 8.38
N LEU A 132 -2.58 -11.46 8.50
CA LEU A 132 -1.73 -10.28 8.74
C LEU A 132 -1.03 -10.32 10.10
N ARG A 133 -1.66 -10.92 11.12
CA ARG A 133 -1.03 -11.10 12.44
C ARG A 133 0.08 -12.15 12.40
N PHE A 134 -0.11 -13.23 11.64
CA PHE A 134 0.84 -14.33 11.56
C PHE A 134 1.94 -14.11 10.53
N PHE A 135 1.74 -13.26 9.54
CA PHE A 135 2.74 -12.97 8.51
C PHE A 135 4.14 -12.63 9.07
N PRO A 136 4.27 -11.73 10.07
CA PRO A 136 5.58 -11.46 10.68
C PRO A 136 6.19 -12.67 11.38
N THR A 137 5.36 -13.55 11.95
CA THR A 137 5.82 -14.78 12.63
C THR A 137 6.34 -15.79 11.62
N VAL A 138 5.58 -16.05 10.56
CA VAL A 138 5.99 -16.96 9.47
C VAL A 138 7.28 -16.48 8.81
N ARG A 139 7.43 -15.17 8.59
CA ARG A 139 8.67 -14.60 8.06
C ARG A 139 9.89 -14.86 8.97
N LYS A 140 9.72 -14.70 10.28
CA LYS A 140 10.78 -15.01 11.26
C LYS A 140 11.11 -16.50 11.28
N ASP A 141 10.10 -17.36 11.19
CA ASP A 141 10.28 -18.81 11.16
C ASP A 141 10.99 -19.26 9.89
N ALA A 142 10.62 -18.71 8.73
CA ALA A 142 11.33 -18.94 7.47
C ALA A 142 12.81 -18.51 7.55
N SER A 143 13.10 -17.35 8.17
CA SER A 143 14.46 -16.88 8.38
C SER A 143 15.28 -17.84 9.26
N ARG A 144 14.69 -18.30 10.37
CA ARG A 144 15.33 -19.27 11.28
C ARG A 144 15.59 -20.63 10.60
N LEU A 145 14.63 -21.09 9.78
CA LEU A 145 14.83 -22.33 9.00
C LEU A 145 15.97 -22.16 8.00
N MET A 146 16.02 -21.02 7.31
CA MET A 146 17.10 -20.72 6.38
C MET A 146 18.49 -20.69 7.07
N GLU A 147 18.56 -20.10 8.26
CA GLU A 147 19.78 -20.10 9.08
C GLU A 147 20.19 -21.52 9.52
N SER A 148 19.21 -22.34 9.94
CA SER A 148 19.42 -23.74 10.30
C SER A 148 19.93 -24.57 9.12
N LEU A 149 19.40 -24.37 7.91
CA LEU A 149 19.86 -25.06 6.71
C LEU A 149 21.30 -24.65 6.32
N LYS A 150 21.65 -23.38 6.51
CA LYS A 150 23.03 -22.89 6.32
C LYS A 150 23.99 -23.53 7.31
N THR A 151 23.63 -23.63 8.59
CA THR A 151 24.46 -24.22 9.64
C THR A 151 24.71 -25.70 9.42
N ARG A 152 23.70 -26.42 8.92
CA ARG A 152 23.82 -27.86 8.58
C ARG A 152 24.58 -28.12 7.28
N ARG A 153 25.14 -27.07 6.63
CA ARG A 153 25.86 -27.15 5.35
C ARG A 153 25.09 -27.84 4.21
N VAL A 154 23.79 -27.97 4.33
CA VAL A 154 22.94 -28.48 3.24
C VAL A 154 23.00 -27.53 2.05
N LEU A 155 23.27 -26.26 2.33
CA LEU A 155 23.50 -25.19 1.36
C LEU A 155 25.00 -24.96 1.17
N ALA A 156 25.74 -25.97 0.76
CA ALA A 156 27.19 -25.90 0.54
C ALA A 156 27.53 -25.13 -0.74
N GLY A 157 27.49 -23.79 -0.67
CA GLY A 157 27.92 -22.90 -1.75
C GLY A 157 26.87 -21.83 -2.09
N ARG A 158 27.35 -20.63 -2.47
CA ARG A 158 26.52 -19.48 -2.88
C ARG A 158 25.59 -19.76 -4.08
N GLY A 159 25.85 -20.80 -4.88
CA GLY A 159 25.09 -21.17 -6.07
C GLY A 159 24.16 -22.37 -5.88
N TYR A 160 24.29 -23.16 -4.79
CA TYR A 160 23.53 -24.41 -4.62
C TYR A 160 22.02 -24.20 -4.54
N ALA A 161 21.59 -23.12 -3.92
CA ALA A 161 20.18 -22.72 -3.84
C ALA A 161 19.53 -22.40 -5.21
N LEU A 162 20.35 -21.89 -6.15
CA LEU A 162 19.90 -21.56 -7.50
C LEU A 162 19.93 -22.80 -8.43
N SER A 163 20.84 -23.74 -8.20
CA SER A 163 20.96 -24.94 -9.02
C SER A 163 19.93 -26.03 -8.67
N HIS A 164 19.39 -26.00 -7.44
CA HIS A 164 18.40 -26.99 -6.99
C HIS A 164 17.15 -26.32 -6.35
N PRO A 165 16.33 -25.57 -7.11
CA PRO A 165 15.19 -24.84 -6.57
C PRO A 165 14.11 -25.75 -5.99
N ALA A 166 13.90 -26.95 -6.55
CA ALA A 166 12.93 -27.92 -6.05
C ALA A 166 13.30 -28.43 -4.65
N LEU A 167 14.56 -28.79 -4.43
CA LEU A 167 15.05 -29.21 -3.12
C LEU A 167 14.96 -28.10 -2.07
N MET A 168 15.24 -26.86 -2.48
CA MET A 168 15.10 -25.69 -1.60
C MET A 168 13.65 -25.44 -1.20
N CYS A 169 12.72 -25.58 -2.14
CA CYS A 169 11.29 -25.49 -1.84
C CYS A 169 10.86 -26.60 -0.87
N GLU A 170 11.29 -27.81 -1.07
CA GLU A 170 10.96 -28.93 -0.18
C GLU A 170 11.50 -28.70 1.23
N LEU A 171 12.77 -28.36 1.37
CA LEU A 171 13.42 -28.14 2.67
C LEU A 171 12.89 -26.92 3.45
N LEU A 172 12.32 -25.93 2.76
CA LEU A 172 11.79 -24.73 3.38
C LEU A 172 10.26 -24.77 3.52
N VAL A 173 9.56 -25.14 2.46
CA VAL A 173 8.09 -25.06 2.41
C VAL A 173 7.44 -26.17 3.23
N VAL A 174 7.94 -27.42 3.16
CA VAL A 174 7.32 -28.52 3.89
C VAL A 174 7.35 -28.31 5.42
N PRO A 175 8.47 -27.94 6.07
CA PRO A 175 8.46 -27.64 7.50
C PRO A 175 7.59 -26.43 7.86
N LEU A 176 7.54 -25.40 7.02
CA LEU A 176 6.66 -24.25 7.22
C LEU A 176 5.19 -24.64 7.15
N LEU A 177 4.80 -25.47 6.17
CA LEU A 177 3.42 -25.96 6.04
C LEU A 177 3.01 -26.81 7.24
N MET A 178 3.86 -27.75 7.67
CA MET A 178 3.59 -28.60 8.84
C MET A 178 3.42 -27.78 10.12
N ARG A 179 4.26 -26.72 10.27
CA ARG A 179 4.14 -25.81 11.41
C ARG A 179 2.88 -24.95 11.31
N SER A 180 2.57 -24.42 10.14
CA SER A 180 1.36 -23.60 9.95
C SER A 180 0.07 -24.38 10.14
N ALA A 181 0.03 -25.66 9.72
CA ALA A 181 -1.09 -26.54 9.99
C ALA A 181 -1.32 -26.72 11.51
N ARG A 182 -0.25 -27.04 12.26
CA ARG A 182 -0.33 -27.19 13.72
C ARG A 182 -0.81 -25.91 14.41
N VAL A 183 -0.24 -24.75 14.02
CA VAL A 183 -0.66 -23.45 14.56
C VAL A 183 -2.12 -23.14 14.20
N SER A 184 -2.57 -23.52 13.01
CA SER A 184 -3.98 -23.38 12.59
C SER A 184 -4.93 -24.16 13.50
N ASP A 185 -4.60 -25.42 13.83
CA ASP A 185 -5.41 -26.27 14.70
C ASP A 185 -5.47 -25.72 16.14
N GLU A 186 -4.31 -25.28 16.67
CA GLU A 186 -4.23 -24.65 18.00
C GLU A 186 -5.05 -23.37 18.07
N LEU A 187 -5.00 -22.55 17.01
CA LEU A 187 -5.77 -21.30 16.91
C LEU A 187 -7.27 -21.59 16.81
N ALA A 188 -7.67 -22.56 16.00
CA ALA A 188 -9.06 -22.95 15.86
C ALA A 188 -9.63 -23.43 17.19
N ALA A 189 -8.92 -24.31 17.88
CA ALA A 189 -9.30 -24.80 19.21
C ALA A 189 -9.42 -23.65 20.24
N SER A 190 -8.42 -22.77 20.29
CA SER A 190 -8.43 -21.60 21.19
C SER A 190 -9.55 -20.63 20.85
N ALA A 191 -9.83 -20.39 19.57
CA ALA A 191 -10.88 -19.48 19.13
C ALA A 191 -12.27 -20.01 19.48
N LEU A 192 -12.50 -21.30 19.28
CA LEU A 192 -13.76 -21.97 19.66
C LEU A 192 -13.97 -21.94 21.18
N ALA A 193 -12.90 -22.21 21.96
CA ALA A 193 -12.96 -22.13 23.43
C ALA A 193 -13.30 -20.70 23.94
N ARG A 194 -12.92 -19.67 23.17
CA ARG A 194 -13.27 -18.27 23.45
C ARG A 194 -14.62 -17.83 22.91
N GLY A 195 -15.41 -18.75 22.34
CA GLY A 195 -16.76 -18.48 21.84
C GLY A 195 -16.80 -17.89 20.42
N LEU A 196 -15.74 -18.01 19.66
CA LEU A 196 -15.76 -17.63 18.25
C LEU A 196 -16.74 -18.57 17.51
N GLY A 197 -17.70 -18.01 16.78
CA GLY A 197 -18.79 -18.76 16.15
C GLY A 197 -20.09 -18.78 16.97
N GLY A 198 -20.09 -18.26 18.21
CA GLY A 198 -21.30 -18.07 19.00
C GLY A 198 -22.22 -16.95 18.46
N PRO A 199 -23.47 -16.89 18.95
CA PRO A 199 -24.45 -15.91 18.51
C PRO A 199 -24.11 -14.46 18.92
N ALA A 200 -23.17 -14.27 19.84
CA ALA A 200 -22.74 -12.97 20.33
C ALA A 200 -22.01 -12.16 19.22
N ARG A 201 -22.35 -10.88 19.10
CA ARG A 201 -21.65 -10.00 18.15
C ARG A 201 -20.28 -9.60 18.73
N PRO A 202 -19.17 -9.82 18.00
CA PRO A 202 -17.85 -9.40 18.44
C PRO A 202 -17.81 -7.87 18.55
N THR A 203 -17.30 -7.38 19.67
CA THR A 203 -17.07 -5.95 19.91
C THR A 203 -15.67 -5.56 19.48
N VAL A 204 -15.50 -4.33 19.02
CA VAL A 204 -14.20 -3.78 18.63
C VAL A 204 -13.50 -3.26 19.87
N LEU A 205 -12.31 -3.74 20.17
CA LEU A 205 -11.53 -3.32 21.33
C LEU A 205 -11.08 -1.85 21.28
N HIS A 206 -10.83 -1.35 20.08
CA HIS A 206 -10.48 0.05 19.83
C HIS A 206 -11.47 0.66 18.84
N PRO A 207 -12.55 1.29 19.32
CA PRO A 207 -13.50 1.96 18.44
C PRO A 207 -12.80 3.10 17.69
N LEU A 208 -13.00 3.14 16.39
CA LEU A 208 -12.53 4.25 15.56
C LEU A 208 -13.37 5.48 15.93
N SER A 209 -12.73 6.55 16.39
CA SER A 209 -13.38 7.81 16.71
C SER A 209 -13.09 8.84 15.62
N PHE A 210 -14.11 9.34 14.97
CA PHE A 210 -14.00 10.40 13.99
C PHE A 210 -13.58 11.71 14.69
N GLY A 211 -12.39 12.21 14.41
CA GLY A 211 -11.86 13.43 15.00
C GLY A 211 -12.01 14.65 14.08
N GLY A 212 -11.94 15.86 14.63
CA GLY A 212 -11.99 17.09 13.84
C GLY A 212 -10.88 17.18 12.77
N ARG A 213 -9.75 16.53 12.99
CA ARG A 213 -8.64 16.44 12.02
C ARG A 213 -9.00 15.60 10.81
N ASP A 214 -9.82 14.56 11.00
CA ASP A 214 -10.29 13.69 9.93
C ASP A 214 -11.29 14.42 9.05
N ALA A 215 -12.15 15.24 9.66
CA ALA A 215 -13.07 16.10 8.93
C ALA A 215 -12.33 17.13 8.07
N VAL A 216 -11.27 17.74 8.60
CA VAL A 216 -10.41 18.68 7.84
C VAL A 216 -9.68 17.96 6.70
N ALA A 217 -9.12 16.78 6.96
CA ALA A 217 -8.46 15.98 5.92
C ALA A 217 -9.43 15.58 4.81
N ALA A 218 -10.64 15.14 5.17
CA ALA A 218 -11.69 14.79 4.23
C ALA A 218 -12.14 16.02 3.39
N ALA A 219 -12.32 17.18 4.03
CA ALA A 219 -12.69 18.41 3.34
C ALA A 219 -11.58 18.86 2.36
N LEU A 220 -10.32 18.80 2.77
CA LEU A 220 -9.18 19.12 1.89
C LEU A 220 -9.07 18.17 0.70
N THR A 221 -9.30 16.87 0.90
CA THR A 221 -9.27 15.91 -0.20
C THR A 221 -10.44 16.07 -1.15
N LEU A 222 -11.63 16.37 -0.65
CA LEU A 222 -12.78 16.72 -1.48
C LEU A 222 -12.52 18.01 -2.28
N ALA A 223 -12.00 19.04 -1.66
CA ALA A 223 -11.62 20.28 -2.36
C ALA A 223 -10.57 20.00 -3.44
N ALA A 224 -9.55 19.21 -3.16
CA ALA A 224 -8.52 18.80 -4.10
C ALA A 224 -9.11 18.02 -5.29
N THR A 225 -10.02 17.08 -5.05
CA THR A 225 -10.67 16.32 -6.13
C THR A 225 -11.58 17.19 -6.98
N VAL A 226 -12.30 18.15 -6.38
CA VAL A 226 -13.13 19.12 -7.10
C VAL A 226 -12.26 20.05 -7.96
N VAL A 227 -11.13 20.54 -7.45
CA VAL A 227 -10.18 21.35 -8.21
C VAL A 227 -9.62 20.57 -9.40
N LEU A 228 -9.22 19.32 -9.21
CA LEU A 228 -8.75 18.46 -10.30
C LEU A 228 -9.85 18.22 -11.35
N ALA A 229 -11.07 17.96 -10.92
CA ALA A 229 -12.21 17.81 -11.81
C ALA A 229 -12.52 19.11 -12.58
N TRP A 230 -12.44 20.26 -11.90
CA TRP A 230 -12.66 21.56 -12.55
C TRP A 230 -11.57 21.88 -13.57
N LEU A 231 -10.31 21.62 -13.27
CA LEU A 231 -9.20 21.75 -14.23
C LEU A 231 -9.36 20.80 -15.43
N GLN A 232 -9.99 19.64 -15.24
CA GLN A 232 -10.25 18.67 -16.30
C GLN A 232 -11.41 19.08 -17.21
N PHE A 233 -12.54 19.50 -16.63
CA PHE A 233 -13.80 19.74 -17.31
C PHE A 233 -14.14 21.25 -17.47
N GLY A 234 -13.37 22.14 -16.84
CA GLY A 234 -13.59 23.58 -16.90
C GLY A 234 -13.57 24.12 -18.34
N PRO A 235 -14.47 25.05 -18.67
CA PRO A 235 -14.46 25.71 -19.96
C PRO A 235 -13.19 26.58 -20.12
N ARG A 236 -12.64 26.56 -21.30
CA ARG A 236 -11.59 27.52 -21.72
C ARG A 236 -12.20 28.87 -21.99
#